data_0e29490404780f89964231666716a7a4
#
_entry.id   0e29490404780f89964231666716a7a4
#
_cell.length_a   1.000
_cell.length_b   1.000
_cell.length_c   1.000
_cell.angle_alpha   90.00
_cell.angle_beta   90.00
_cell.angle_gamma   90.00
#
_symmetry.space_group_name_H-M   'P 1'
#
loop_
_entity.id
_entity.type
_entity.pdbx_description
1 polymer ?
#
loop_
_entity_poly.entity_id
_entity_poly.type
_entity_poly.pdbx_seq_one_letter_code
_entity_poly.pdbx_strand_id
1 'polypeptide(L)'
;MKKIAIQGTLGSYHDITAHKYFEGEEIELICCANFEDVFTSIRKDSQVIGMLAIENTIAGSLLHNNELLRQSGTQIIGEYKLRISHSFVCLPDENWEDLTEVNSHPIALMQCREFLNQHPQLKVVEGEDTARSAEIIKNENLKGHAAICSKAAAERYGMKVLQEGIETNKHNFTRFLVVADPWQVDELRQHHANATNKASIVFTLPHTEGSLSQVLSILSFYNINLTKIQSLPIIGREWEYQFYVDVAFNDYLRYKQSIAAITPLTKELKLLGEYAEGKSNV
;
A
#
# COMPACT_ATOMS: atom_id res chain seq x y z
N MET A 1 -23.07 5.71 2.95
CA MET A 1 -22.06 5.31 1.93
C MET A 1 -20.76 6.02 2.29
N LYS A 2 -19.68 5.25 2.55
CA LYS A 2 -18.35 5.81 2.87
C LYS A 2 -17.61 6.16 1.58
N LYS A 3 -16.95 7.32 1.54
CA LYS A 3 -16.11 7.73 0.39
C LYS A 3 -14.68 7.30 0.63
N ILE A 4 -14.12 6.51 -0.30
CA ILE A 4 -12.76 5.97 -0.20
C ILE A 4 -11.92 6.47 -1.37
N ALA A 5 -10.91 7.29 -1.07
CA ALA A 5 -9.94 7.74 -2.07
C ALA A 5 -8.86 6.67 -2.27
N ILE A 6 -8.63 6.28 -3.52
CA ILE A 6 -7.65 5.29 -3.93
C ILE A 6 -6.76 5.85 -5.04
N GLN A 7 -5.49 5.43 -5.11
CA GLN A 7 -4.67 5.67 -6.28
C GLN A 7 -4.96 4.60 -7.34
N GLY A 8 -5.08 5.02 -8.60
CA GLY A 8 -5.37 4.15 -9.74
C GLY A 8 -6.83 4.15 -10.15
N THR A 9 -7.21 3.21 -11.00
CA THR A 9 -8.54 3.08 -11.57
C THR A 9 -9.31 1.92 -10.93
N LEU A 10 -10.59 1.81 -11.29
CA LEU A 10 -11.43 0.69 -10.85
C LEU A 10 -10.86 -0.64 -11.38
N GLY A 11 -10.89 -1.69 -10.57
CA GLY A 11 -10.23 -2.97 -10.82
C GLY A 11 -8.76 -3.01 -10.36
N SER A 12 -8.20 -1.90 -9.89
CA SER A 12 -6.85 -1.87 -9.32
C SER A 12 -6.76 -2.65 -7.98
N TYR A 13 -5.53 -2.92 -7.52
CA TYR A 13 -5.34 -3.57 -6.22
C TYR A 13 -5.79 -2.70 -5.05
N HIS A 14 -5.79 -1.37 -5.19
CA HIS A 14 -6.39 -0.47 -4.21
C HIS A 14 -7.92 -0.62 -4.14
N ASP A 15 -8.59 -0.70 -5.28
CA ASP A 15 -10.04 -0.95 -5.36
C ASP A 15 -10.40 -2.29 -4.69
N ILE A 16 -9.72 -3.38 -5.08
CA ILE A 16 -9.91 -4.71 -4.46
C ILE A 16 -9.71 -4.63 -2.95
N THR A 17 -8.69 -3.93 -2.49
CA THR A 17 -8.39 -3.79 -1.07
C THR A 17 -9.46 -3.00 -0.34
N ALA A 18 -9.96 -1.91 -0.93
CA ALA A 18 -11.02 -1.10 -0.34
C ALA A 18 -12.30 -1.94 -0.12
N HIS A 19 -12.74 -2.68 -1.12
CA HIS A 19 -13.91 -3.56 -1.00
C HIS A 19 -13.72 -4.68 0.03
N LYS A 20 -12.51 -5.24 0.15
CA LYS A 20 -12.21 -6.27 1.16
C LYS A 20 -12.11 -5.71 2.58
N TYR A 21 -11.54 -4.52 2.75
CA TYR A 21 -11.42 -3.90 4.07
C TYR A 21 -12.77 -3.46 4.61
N PHE A 22 -13.62 -2.90 3.75
CA PHE A 22 -14.98 -2.43 4.08
C PHE A 22 -16.06 -3.45 3.69
N GLU A 23 -15.74 -4.75 3.73
CA GLU A 23 -16.68 -5.81 3.38
C GLU A 23 -17.98 -5.69 4.19
N GLY A 24 -19.13 -5.72 3.49
CA GLY A 24 -20.45 -5.52 4.09
C GLY A 24 -20.88 -4.06 4.25
N GLU A 25 -20.05 -3.10 3.89
CA GLU A 25 -20.39 -1.67 3.90
C GLU A 25 -20.55 -1.13 2.47
N GLU A 26 -21.44 -0.15 2.30
CA GLU A 26 -21.54 0.58 1.03
C GLU A 26 -20.42 1.61 0.93
N ILE A 27 -19.58 1.48 -0.11
CA ILE A 27 -18.49 2.41 -0.38
C ILE A 27 -18.62 3.05 -1.75
N GLU A 28 -18.16 4.29 -1.85
CA GLU A 28 -17.97 5.05 -3.10
C GLU A 28 -16.47 5.29 -3.29
N LEU A 29 -15.92 4.86 -4.43
CA LEU A 29 -14.50 5.05 -4.72
C LEU A 29 -14.25 6.38 -5.43
N ILE A 30 -13.27 7.12 -4.91
CA ILE A 30 -12.70 8.32 -5.54
C ILE A 30 -11.35 7.90 -6.14
N CYS A 31 -11.33 7.68 -7.46
CA CYS A 31 -10.11 7.31 -8.19
C CYS A 31 -9.20 8.54 -8.36
N CYS A 32 -7.99 8.45 -7.85
CA CYS A 32 -6.97 9.49 -7.88
C CYS A 32 -5.83 9.08 -8.82
N ALA A 33 -5.26 10.05 -9.55
CA ALA A 33 -4.15 9.78 -10.46
C ALA A 33 -2.87 9.39 -9.72
N ASN A 34 -2.62 9.99 -8.56
CA ASN A 34 -1.43 9.78 -7.74
C ASN A 34 -1.79 9.77 -6.25
N PHE A 35 -0.81 9.48 -5.39
CA PHE A 35 -1.04 9.41 -3.94
C PHE A 35 -1.22 10.79 -3.30
N GLU A 36 -0.66 11.85 -3.86
CA GLU A 36 -0.87 13.23 -3.43
C GLU A 36 -2.35 13.63 -3.55
N ASP A 37 -3.02 13.17 -4.60
CA ASP A 37 -4.44 13.43 -4.83
C ASP A 37 -5.34 12.70 -3.81
N VAL A 38 -4.92 11.52 -3.32
CA VAL A 38 -5.61 10.82 -2.21
C VAL A 38 -5.63 11.72 -0.97
N PHE A 39 -4.48 12.25 -0.56
CA PHE A 39 -4.40 13.15 0.60
C PHE A 39 -5.09 14.50 0.34
N THR A 40 -5.10 14.96 -0.91
CA THR A 40 -5.85 16.18 -1.30
C THR A 40 -7.35 15.96 -1.17
N SER A 41 -7.85 14.78 -1.51
CA SER A 41 -9.27 14.43 -1.35
C SER A 41 -9.68 14.43 0.13
N ILE A 42 -8.86 13.89 1.02
CA ILE A 42 -9.10 13.91 2.47
C ILE A 42 -9.08 15.35 3.02
N ARG A 43 -8.14 16.20 2.56
CA ARG A 43 -8.09 17.61 2.99
C ARG A 43 -9.29 18.41 2.54
N LYS A 44 -9.88 18.09 1.38
CA LYS A 44 -11.08 18.80 0.84
C LYS A 44 -12.36 18.36 1.53
N ASP A 45 -12.44 17.10 1.92
CA ASP A 45 -13.62 16.52 2.59
C ASP A 45 -13.11 15.56 3.66
N SER A 46 -13.16 15.99 4.94
CA SER A 46 -12.70 15.21 6.08
C SER A 46 -13.46 13.88 6.28
N GLN A 47 -14.58 13.68 5.57
CA GLN A 47 -15.32 12.41 5.56
C GLN A 47 -14.71 11.37 4.61
N VAL A 48 -13.77 11.76 3.75
CA VAL A 48 -13.07 10.84 2.85
C VAL A 48 -12.01 10.06 3.62
N ILE A 49 -12.00 8.75 3.41
CA ILE A 49 -10.98 7.83 3.94
C ILE A 49 -10.01 7.51 2.79
N GLY A 50 -8.71 7.49 3.04
CA GLY A 50 -7.70 7.12 2.05
C GLY A 50 -7.26 5.66 2.18
N MET A 51 -6.99 5.02 1.04
CA MET A 51 -6.33 3.73 0.95
C MET A 51 -4.95 3.90 0.32
N LEU A 52 -3.90 3.49 1.02
CA LEU A 52 -2.52 3.79 0.65
C LEU A 52 -1.65 2.54 0.67
N ALA A 53 -1.13 2.10 -0.48
CA ALA A 53 -0.11 1.07 -0.52
C ALA A 53 1.17 1.60 0.15
N ILE A 54 1.75 0.83 1.08
CA ILE A 54 2.92 1.27 1.86
C ILE A 54 4.13 0.36 1.71
N GLU A 55 3.91 -0.89 1.40
CA GLU A 55 4.94 -1.92 1.33
C GLU A 55 4.49 -3.10 0.46
N ASN A 56 5.40 -3.67 -0.31
CA ASN A 56 5.19 -4.92 -1.03
C ASN A 56 6.33 -5.89 -0.70
N THR A 57 6.02 -7.17 -0.52
CA THR A 57 7.01 -8.18 -0.10
C THR A 57 8.14 -8.42 -1.10
N ILE A 58 7.98 -8.01 -2.36
CA ILE A 58 8.97 -8.16 -3.44
C ILE A 58 9.62 -6.82 -3.78
N ALA A 59 8.80 -5.76 -3.95
CA ALA A 59 9.28 -4.43 -4.33
C ALA A 59 9.81 -3.61 -3.13
N GLY A 60 9.54 -4.06 -1.89
CA GLY A 60 9.96 -3.37 -0.68
C GLY A 60 9.05 -2.22 -0.27
N SER A 61 9.61 -1.29 0.52
CA SER A 61 8.89 -0.14 1.07
C SER A 61 8.68 0.96 0.03
N LEU A 62 7.44 1.47 -0.07
CA LEU A 62 7.10 2.61 -0.91
C LEU A 62 7.48 3.91 -0.15
N LEU A 63 8.75 4.30 -0.27
CA LEU A 63 9.36 5.37 0.54
C LEU A 63 8.64 6.71 0.37
N HIS A 64 8.24 7.04 -0.85
CA HIS A 64 7.50 8.26 -1.13
C HIS A 64 6.18 8.33 -0.36
N ASN A 65 5.44 7.23 -0.28
CA ASN A 65 4.17 7.15 0.43
C ASN A 65 4.34 7.31 1.95
N ASN A 66 5.45 6.83 2.51
CA ASN A 66 5.76 7.06 3.92
C ASN A 66 5.94 8.56 4.23
N GLU A 67 6.62 9.31 3.35
CA GLU A 67 6.82 10.73 3.51
C GLU A 67 5.53 11.54 3.31
N LEU A 68 4.73 11.20 2.30
CA LEU A 68 3.40 11.81 2.10
C LEU A 68 2.51 11.61 3.33
N LEU A 69 2.48 10.41 3.89
CA LEU A 69 1.73 10.10 5.10
C LEU A 69 2.19 10.96 6.28
N ARG A 70 3.50 11.07 6.51
CA ARG A 70 4.06 11.91 7.59
C ARG A 70 3.65 13.38 7.45
N GLN A 71 3.68 13.91 6.22
CA GLN A 71 3.36 15.32 5.93
C GLN A 71 1.86 15.61 5.92
N SER A 72 1.02 14.63 5.60
CA SER A 72 -0.41 14.82 5.35
C SER A 72 -1.21 15.31 6.56
N GLY A 73 -0.77 15.00 7.77
CA GLY A 73 -1.53 15.22 9.01
C GLY A 73 -2.62 14.17 9.26
N THR A 74 -2.86 13.23 8.34
CA THR A 74 -3.81 12.13 8.53
C THR A 74 -3.29 11.11 9.55
N GLN A 75 -4.19 10.26 10.04
CA GLN A 75 -3.85 9.15 10.94
C GLN A 75 -4.22 7.80 10.30
N ILE A 76 -3.39 6.80 10.56
CA ILE A 76 -3.67 5.42 10.20
C ILE A 76 -4.73 4.88 11.17
N ILE A 77 -5.81 4.33 10.61
CA ILE A 77 -6.92 3.71 11.36
C ILE A 77 -6.98 2.19 11.18
N GLY A 78 -6.22 1.65 10.23
CA GLY A 78 -6.17 0.21 9.95
C GLY A 78 -5.18 -0.16 8.85
N GLU A 79 -5.05 -1.44 8.63
CA GLU A 79 -4.24 -1.99 7.53
C GLU A 79 -4.89 -3.24 6.92
N TYR A 80 -4.52 -3.55 5.69
CA TYR A 80 -4.90 -4.77 5.00
C TYR A 80 -3.71 -5.33 4.22
N LYS A 81 -3.52 -6.66 4.28
CA LYS A 81 -2.47 -7.36 3.53
C LYS A 81 -3.13 -8.14 2.40
N LEU A 82 -3.04 -7.63 1.18
CA LEU A 82 -3.61 -8.24 -0.02
C LEU A 82 -2.57 -9.08 -0.73
N ARG A 83 -2.90 -10.34 -1.03
CA ARG A 83 -2.14 -11.14 -1.98
C ARG A 83 -2.30 -10.56 -3.39
N ILE A 84 -1.17 -10.32 -4.05
CA ILE A 84 -1.13 -9.82 -5.42
C ILE A 84 -1.00 -11.02 -6.35
N SER A 85 -1.96 -11.16 -7.25
CA SER A 85 -1.93 -12.17 -8.30
C SER A 85 -2.23 -11.50 -9.64
N HIS A 86 -1.38 -11.74 -10.61
CA HIS A 86 -1.46 -11.12 -11.91
C HIS A 86 -2.06 -12.07 -12.94
N SER A 87 -2.87 -11.52 -13.84
CA SER A 87 -3.45 -12.22 -14.98
C SER A 87 -2.94 -11.58 -16.27
N PHE A 88 -2.68 -12.42 -17.27
CA PHE A 88 -2.38 -12.02 -18.63
C PHE A 88 -3.68 -11.98 -19.43
N VAL A 89 -4.02 -10.83 -19.97
CA VAL A 89 -5.33 -10.56 -20.56
C VAL A 89 -5.22 -9.87 -21.91
N CYS A 90 -6.20 -10.11 -22.81
CA CYS A 90 -6.31 -9.47 -24.12
C CYS A 90 -7.77 -9.14 -24.45
N LEU A 91 -8.02 -8.58 -25.62
CA LEU A 91 -9.37 -8.37 -26.13
C LEU A 91 -10.08 -9.73 -26.29
N PRO A 92 -11.43 -9.79 -26.13
CA PRO A 92 -12.17 -11.05 -26.13
C PRO A 92 -12.07 -11.87 -27.42
N ASP A 93 -11.86 -11.21 -28.54
CA ASP A 93 -11.78 -11.79 -29.88
C ASP A 93 -10.35 -12.12 -30.33
N GLU A 94 -9.36 -11.97 -29.46
CA GLU A 94 -7.95 -12.29 -29.72
C GLU A 94 -7.49 -13.55 -28.98
N ASN A 95 -6.40 -14.12 -29.45
CA ASN A 95 -5.71 -15.30 -28.91
C ASN A 95 -4.21 -15.02 -28.80
N TRP A 96 -3.46 -16.02 -28.32
CA TRP A 96 -2.00 -15.91 -28.13
C TRP A 96 -1.24 -15.52 -29.38
N GLU A 97 -1.66 -16.02 -30.52
CA GLU A 97 -1.02 -15.86 -31.81
C GLU A 97 -1.15 -14.43 -32.37
N ASP A 98 -2.15 -13.69 -31.88
CA ASP A 98 -2.43 -12.34 -32.32
C ASP A 98 -1.57 -11.30 -31.59
N LEU A 99 -0.98 -11.68 -30.43
CA LEU A 99 -0.37 -10.74 -29.50
C LEU A 99 1.10 -10.45 -29.83
N THR A 100 1.43 -9.17 -29.88
CA THR A 100 2.78 -8.66 -30.17
C THR A 100 3.34 -7.74 -29.09
N GLU A 101 2.47 -7.22 -28.20
CA GLU A 101 2.85 -6.28 -27.15
C GLU A 101 2.14 -6.59 -25.83
N VAL A 102 2.82 -6.33 -24.70
CA VAL A 102 2.23 -6.44 -23.35
C VAL A 102 2.50 -5.18 -22.55
N ASN A 103 1.44 -4.66 -21.94
CA ASN A 103 1.43 -3.40 -21.23
C ASN A 103 1.11 -3.61 -19.73
N SER A 104 1.87 -3.01 -18.83
CA SER A 104 1.55 -2.96 -17.40
C SER A 104 2.46 -1.99 -16.64
N HIS A 105 2.15 -1.79 -15.36
CA HIS A 105 3.02 -1.07 -14.44
C HIS A 105 4.38 -1.76 -14.30
N PRO A 106 5.51 -1.01 -14.26
CA PRO A 106 6.88 -1.58 -14.22
C PRO A 106 7.09 -2.64 -13.13
N ILE A 107 6.52 -2.45 -11.94
CA ILE A 107 6.62 -3.42 -10.85
C ILE A 107 5.91 -4.74 -11.23
N ALA A 108 4.74 -4.68 -11.86
CA ALA A 108 4.02 -5.88 -12.28
C ALA A 108 4.78 -6.63 -13.39
N LEU A 109 5.36 -5.91 -14.35
CA LEU A 109 6.22 -6.49 -15.39
C LEU A 109 7.44 -7.20 -14.77
N MET A 110 8.11 -6.56 -13.81
CA MET A 110 9.22 -7.15 -13.06
C MET A 110 8.79 -8.42 -12.31
N GLN A 111 7.63 -8.39 -11.66
CA GLN A 111 7.09 -9.52 -10.90
C GLN A 111 6.70 -10.71 -11.80
N CYS A 112 6.40 -10.46 -13.07
CA CYS A 112 6.04 -11.49 -14.07
C CYS A 112 7.20 -11.86 -15.01
N ARG A 113 8.45 -11.57 -14.62
CA ARG A 113 9.62 -11.70 -15.49
C ARG A 113 9.83 -13.12 -16.06
N GLU A 114 9.63 -14.17 -15.25
CA GLU A 114 9.78 -15.54 -15.76
C GLU A 114 8.76 -15.88 -16.84
N PHE A 115 7.51 -15.45 -16.64
CA PHE A 115 6.46 -15.59 -17.64
C PHE A 115 6.81 -14.83 -18.92
N LEU A 116 7.25 -13.58 -18.82
CA LEU A 116 7.63 -12.76 -19.98
C LEU A 116 8.84 -13.32 -20.72
N ASN A 117 9.81 -13.92 -20.03
CA ASN A 117 10.96 -14.56 -20.64
C ASN A 117 10.59 -15.82 -21.48
N GLN A 118 9.46 -16.47 -21.16
CA GLN A 118 8.93 -17.59 -21.96
C GLN A 118 8.19 -17.13 -23.23
N HIS A 119 7.91 -15.82 -23.34
CA HIS A 119 7.21 -15.19 -24.46
C HIS A 119 8.02 -14.06 -25.09
N PRO A 120 9.23 -14.36 -25.61
CA PRO A 120 10.18 -13.33 -26.12
C PRO A 120 9.66 -12.57 -27.35
N GLN A 121 8.59 -13.06 -28.00
CA GLN A 121 7.92 -12.38 -29.11
C GLN A 121 7.13 -11.15 -28.67
N LEU A 122 6.79 -11.03 -27.37
CA LEU A 122 6.04 -9.91 -26.87
C LEU A 122 6.96 -8.72 -26.55
N LYS A 123 6.68 -7.59 -27.16
CA LYS A 123 7.31 -6.32 -26.78
C LYS A 123 6.72 -5.85 -25.44
N VAL A 124 7.57 -5.71 -24.44
CA VAL A 124 7.16 -5.24 -23.10
C VAL A 124 7.13 -3.72 -23.07
N VAL A 125 6.00 -3.13 -22.68
CA VAL A 125 5.78 -1.68 -22.60
C VAL A 125 5.31 -1.29 -21.20
N GLU A 126 5.96 -0.31 -20.61
CA GLU A 126 5.60 0.23 -19.30
C GLU A 126 4.40 1.15 -19.40
N GLY A 127 3.42 0.93 -18.52
CA GLY A 127 2.22 1.74 -18.33
C GLY A 127 2.16 2.33 -16.94
N GLU A 128 1.27 3.28 -16.73
CA GLU A 128 1.12 3.98 -15.45
C GLU A 128 0.54 3.11 -14.33
N ASP A 129 -0.40 2.20 -14.68
CA ASP A 129 -1.11 1.35 -13.74
C ASP A 129 -1.55 0.03 -14.40
N THR A 130 -1.66 -1.04 -13.64
CA THR A 130 -2.02 -2.37 -14.14
C THR A 130 -3.44 -2.42 -14.70
N ALA A 131 -4.42 -1.90 -13.95
CA ALA A 131 -5.83 -1.89 -14.38
C ALA A 131 -6.06 -0.87 -15.51
N ARG A 132 -5.36 0.27 -15.47
CA ARG A 132 -5.40 1.29 -16.53
C ARG A 132 -4.90 0.75 -17.86
N SER A 133 -3.89 -0.12 -17.87
CA SER A 133 -3.41 -0.76 -19.10
C SER A 133 -4.50 -1.60 -19.76
N ALA A 134 -5.25 -2.39 -18.99
CA ALA A 134 -6.39 -3.15 -19.49
C ALA A 134 -7.54 -2.24 -19.97
N GLU A 135 -7.81 -1.16 -19.23
CA GLU A 135 -8.81 -0.16 -19.58
C GLU A 135 -8.53 0.50 -20.93
N ILE A 136 -7.28 0.95 -21.16
CA ILE A 136 -6.87 1.60 -22.40
C ILE A 136 -7.01 0.65 -23.59
N ILE A 137 -6.48 -0.59 -23.48
CA ILE A 137 -6.58 -1.59 -24.53
C ILE A 137 -8.04 -1.83 -24.92
N LYS A 138 -8.94 -1.93 -23.91
CA LYS A 138 -10.36 -2.14 -24.15
C LYS A 138 -11.04 -0.94 -24.82
N ASN A 139 -10.85 0.25 -24.27
CA ASN A 139 -11.54 1.46 -24.73
C ASN A 139 -11.10 1.89 -26.12
N GLU A 140 -9.82 1.73 -26.42
CA GLU A 140 -9.22 2.08 -27.72
C GLU A 140 -9.24 0.91 -28.72
N ASN A 141 -9.71 -0.27 -28.30
CA ASN A 141 -9.78 -1.50 -29.09
C ASN A 141 -8.41 -1.84 -29.75
N LEU A 142 -7.33 -1.79 -28.95
CA LEU A 142 -5.97 -2.00 -29.42
C LEU A 142 -5.72 -3.47 -29.73
N LYS A 143 -5.68 -3.82 -31.00
CA LYS A 143 -5.39 -5.17 -31.50
C LYS A 143 -3.90 -5.51 -31.35
N GLY A 144 -3.61 -6.78 -31.04
CA GLY A 144 -2.26 -7.26 -30.81
C GLY A 144 -1.66 -6.87 -29.45
N HIS A 145 -2.47 -6.25 -28.56
CA HIS A 145 -2.03 -5.77 -27.25
C HIS A 145 -2.61 -6.63 -26.11
N ALA A 146 -1.74 -7.05 -25.20
CA ALA A 146 -2.10 -7.66 -23.95
C ALA A 146 -1.84 -6.74 -22.77
N ALA A 147 -2.50 -6.99 -21.64
CA ALA A 147 -2.17 -6.37 -20.36
C ALA A 147 -1.84 -7.41 -19.29
N ILE A 148 -1.01 -7.00 -18.32
CA ILE A 148 -0.87 -7.71 -17.05
C ILE A 148 -1.60 -6.90 -15.98
N CYS A 149 -2.69 -7.47 -15.44
CA CYS A 149 -3.54 -6.80 -14.47
C CYS A 149 -4.13 -7.78 -13.46
N SER A 150 -4.97 -7.29 -12.55
CA SER A 150 -5.76 -8.14 -11.66
C SER A 150 -6.87 -8.86 -12.42
N LYS A 151 -7.35 -10.00 -11.91
CA LYS A 151 -8.54 -10.66 -12.43
C LYS A 151 -9.78 -9.74 -12.35
N ALA A 152 -9.91 -8.97 -11.29
CA ALA A 152 -11.00 -8.00 -11.14
C ALA A 152 -11.00 -6.92 -12.22
N ALA A 153 -9.82 -6.43 -12.65
CA ALA A 153 -9.71 -5.52 -13.78
C ALA A 153 -10.13 -6.20 -15.09
N ALA A 154 -9.69 -7.44 -15.31
CA ALA A 154 -10.09 -8.21 -16.49
C ALA A 154 -11.61 -8.38 -16.59
N GLU A 155 -12.25 -8.77 -15.50
CA GLU A 155 -13.71 -8.94 -15.42
C GLU A 155 -14.45 -7.60 -15.64
N ARG A 156 -13.97 -6.53 -15.00
CA ARG A 156 -14.56 -5.20 -15.11
C ARG A 156 -14.55 -4.63 -16.51
N TYR A 157 -13.42 -4.77 -17.21
CA TYR A 157 -13.28 -4.25 -18.57
C TYR A 157 -13.65 -5.27 -19.65
N GLY A 158 -14.18 -6.43 -19.27
CA GLY A 158 -14.60 -7.48 -20.21
C GLY A 158 -13.45 -7.97 -21.07
N MET A 159 -12.26 -8.12 -20.46
CA MET A 159 -11.08 -8.68 -21.13
C MET A 159 -11.09 -10.20 -21.02
N LYS A 160 -10.51 -10.88 -22.01
CA LYS A 160 -10.29 -12.32 -21.99
C LYS A 160 -9.03 -12.62 -21.18
N VAL A 161 -9.18 -13.46 -20.14
CA VAL A 161 -8.04 -13.97 -19.37
C VAL A 161 -7.44 -15.16 -20.12
N LEU A 162 -6.19 -15.02 -20.56
CA LEU A 162 -5.45 -16.11 -21.21
C LEU A 162 -4.70 -16.97 -20.19
N GLN A 163 -4.18 -16.35 -19.11
CA GLN A 163 -3.49 -17.05 -18.04
C GLN A 163 -3.59 -16.29 -16.73
N GLU A 164 -3.89 -17.01 -15.64
CA GLU A 164 -3.92 -16.47 -14.28
C GLU A 164 -2.64 -16.83 -13.52
N GLY A 165 -2.32 -16.04 -12.50
CA GLY A 165 -1.23 -16.33 -11.57
C GLY A 165 0.13 -16.36 -12.25
N ILE A 166 0.43 -15.39 -13.09
CA ILE A 166 1.66 -15.35 -13.89
C ILE A 166 2.86 -14.73 -13.13
N GLU A 167 2.65 -14.22 -11.92
CA GLU A 167 3.74 -13.72 -11.09
C GLU A 167 4.74 -14.84 -10.76
N THR A 168 6.04 -14.55 -10.84
CA THR A 168 7.14 -15.47 -10.55
C THR A 168 7.09 -15.96 -9.10
N ASN A 169 6.91 -15.03 -8.15
CA ASN A 169 6.82 -15.36 -6.75
C ASN A 169 5.35 -15.33 -6.27
N LYS A 170 4.82 -16.51 -5.88
CA LYS A 170 3.43 -16.63 -5.40
C LYS A 170 3.18 -16.05 -4.01
N HIS A 171 4.25 -15.79 -3.24
CA HIS A 171 4.20 -15.07 -1.96
C HIS A 171 4.37 -13.56 -2.16
N ASN A 172 3.54 -13.00 -3.06
CA ASN A 172 3.50 -11.59 -3.37
C ASN A 172 2.36 -10.93 -2.60
N PHE A 173 2.69 -10.10 -1.61
CA PHE A 173 1.70 -9.38 -0.82
C PHE A 173 2.01 -7.88 -0.82
N THR A 174 0.96 -7.09 -0.95
CA THR A 174 1.03 -5.64 -0.71
C THR A 174 0.28 -5.30 0.56
N ARG A 175 0.92 -4.52 1.41
CA ARG A 175 0.32 -3.95 2.61
C ARG A 175 -0.23 -2.58 2.29
N PHE A 176 -1.51 -2.40 2.58
CA PHE A 176 -2.23 -1.15 2.44
C PHE A 176 -2.56 -0.60 3.83
N LEU A 177 -2.42 0.71 3.97
CA LEU A 177 -2.88 1.45 5.15
C LEU A 177 -4.20 2.14 4.83
N VAL A 178 -5.07 2.17 5.80
CA VAL A 178 -6.31 2.96 5.77
C VAL A 178 -6.06 4.20 6.61
N VAL A 179 -6.22 5.37 6.01
CA VAL A 179 -5.90 6.66 6.62
C VAL A 179 -7.11 7.59 6.61
N ALA A 180 -7.26 8.37 7.66
CA ALA A 180 -8.38 9.29 7.80
C ALA A 180 -7.92 10.62 8.41
N ASP A 181 -8.78 11.63 8.31
CA ASP A 181 -8.62 12.87 9.04
C ASP A 181 -8.67 12.59 10.56
N PRO A 182 -7.82 13.21 11.39
CA PRO A 182 -7.83 13.01 12.84
C PRO A 182 -9.19 13.19 13.50
N TRP A 183 -10.08 14.04 12.97
CA TRP A 183 -11.43 14.27 13.49
C TRP A 183 -12.34 13.04 13.39
N GLN A 184 -12.07 12.13 12.44
CA GLN A 184 -12.86 10.89 12.27
C GLN A 184 -12.32 9.72 13.06
N VAL A 185 -11.10 9.80 13.58
CA VAL A 185 -10.39 8.62 14.12
C VAL A 185 -11.16 7.96 15.26
N ASP A 186 -11.72 8.75 16.17
CA ASP A 186 -12.44 8.22 17.33
C ASP A 186 -13.75 7.53 16.91
N GLU A 187 -14.48 8.09 15.95
CA GLU A 187 -15.70 7.50 15.40
C GLU A 187 -15.38 6.18 14.67
N LEU A 188 -14.38 6.18 13.80
CA LEU A 188 -13.99 5.02 13.01
C LEU A 188 -13.39 3.89 13.88
N ARG A 189 -12.68 4.22 14.96
CA ARG A 189 -12.17 3.24 15.93
C ARG A 189 -13.27 2.55 16.71
N GLN A 190 -14.35 3.24 17.05
CA GLN A 190 -15.49 2.65 17.74
C GLN A 190 -16.18 1.54 16.92
N HIS A 191 -16.19 1.67 15.60
CA HIS A 191 -16.72 0.67 14.67
C HIS A 191 -15.81 -0.55 14.48
N HIS A 192 -14.51 -0.40 14.71
CA HIS A 192 -13.52 -1.49 14.65
C HIS A 192 -13.09 -1.88 16.08
N ALA A 193 -14.00 -2.48 16.83
CA ALA A 193 -13.83 -2.85 18.25
C ALA A 193 -12.74 -3.92 18.53
N ASN A 194 -11.87 -4.20 17.60
CA ASN A 194 -10.70 -5.02 17.83
C ASN A 194 -9.67 -4.24 18.65
N ALA A 195 -9.16 -4.86 19.70
CA ALA A 195 -8.13 -4.28 20.53
C ALA A 195 -6.97 -3.75 19.69
N THR A 196 -6.65 -2.47 19.83
CA THR A 196 -5.48 -1.85 19.24
C THR A 196 -4.22 -2.60 19.69
N ASN A 197 -3.48 -3.19 18.76
CA ASN A 197 -2.30 -4.01 19.02
C ASN A 197 -1.12 -3.67 18.12
N LYS A 198 -1.23 -2.61 17.33
CA LYS A 198 -0.21 -2.13 16.41
C LYS A 198 -0.17 -0.61 16.37
N ALA A 199 1.01 -0.05 16.17
CA ALA A 199 1.20 1.38 15.97
C ALA A 199 2.29 1.63 14.94
N SER A 200 2.13 2.74 14.18
CA SER A 200 3.16 3.27 13.29
C SER A 200 3.64 4.61 13.85
N ILE A 201 4.94 4.73 14.00
CA ILE A 201 5.61 5.94 14.49
C ILE A 201 6.71 6.37 13.54
N VAL A 202 7.01 7.65 13.53
CA VAL A 202 8.22 8.18 12.89
C VAL A 202 8.97 9.02 13.89
N PHE A 203 10.29 8.86 13.95
CA PHE A 203 11.14 9.67 14.83
C PHE A 203 12.47 9.98 14.19
N THR A 204 13.10 11.03 14.70
CA THR A 204 14.48 11.44 14.37
C THR A 204 15.36 11.31 15.60
N LEU A 205 16.63 11.01 15.40
CA LEU A 205 17.60 10.80 16.46
C LEU A 205 18.77 11.77 16.36
N PRO A 206 19.45 12.07 17.49
CA PRO A 206 20.77 12.67 17.43
C PRO A 206 21.71 11.78 16.63
N HIS A 207 22.56 12.38 15.78
CA HIS A 207 23.56 11.64 15.01
C HIS A 207 24.79 11.32 15.91
N THR A 208 24.57 10.43 16.87
CA THR A 208 25.58 9.97 17.82
C THR A 208 25.59 8.45 17.89
N GLU A 209 26.74 7.90 18.26
CA GLU A 209 26.92 6.44 18.41
C GLU A 209 25.89 5.85 19.38
N GLY A 210 25.27 4.74 18.98
CA GLY A 210 24.32 4.01 19.81
C GLY A 210 22.90 4.60 19.90
N SER A 211 22.59 5.78 19.34
CA SER A 211 21.28 6.43 19.47
C SER A 211 20.13 5.51 19.07
N LEU A 212 20.21 4.86 17.90
CA LEU A 212 19.16 3.92 17.45
C LEU A 212 19.11 2.67 18.34
N SER A 213 20.29 2.14 18.74
CA SER A 213 20.37 0.94 19.60
C SER A 213 19.70 1.18 20.96
N GLN A 214 19.83 2.36 21.55
CA GLN A 214 19.17 2.71 22.81
C GLN A 214 17.64 2.68 22.66
N VAL A 215 17.10 3.27 21.61
CA VAL A 215 15.64 3.22 21.33
C VAL A 215 15.15 1.80 21.16
N LEU A 216 15.86 0.98 20.35
CA LEU A 216 15.49 -0.42 20.12
C LEU A 216 15.58 -1.26 21.41
N SER A 217 16.58 -1.01 22.26
CA SER A 217 16.73 -1.69 23.55
C SER A 217 15.57 -1.39 24.50
N ILE A 218 15.10 -0.15 24.54
CA ILE A 218 13.93 0.22 25.35
C ILE A 218 12.67 -0.45 24.82
N LEU A 219 12.41 -0.43 23.51
CA LEU A 219 11.26 -1.12 22.92
C LEU A 219 11.29 -2.61 23.28
N SER A 220 12.44 -3.25 23.16
CA SER A 220 12.65 -4.66 23.55
C SER A 220 12.37 -4.91 25.04
N PHE A 221 12.82 -4.02 25.93
CA PHE A 221 12.57 -4.14 27.38
C PHE A 221 11.08 -4.12 27.71
N TYR A 222 10.29 -3.35 26.98
CA TYR A 222 8.83 -3.31 27.14
C TYR A 222 8.10 -4.44 26.40
N ASN A 223 8.82 -5.39 25.79
CA ASN A 223 8.28 -6.47 24.95
C ASN A 223 7.49 -5.98 23.74
N ILE A 224 7.94 -4.90 23.14
CA ILE A 224 7.38 -4.34 21.91
C ILE A 224 8.09 -4.98 20.71
N ASN A 225 7.32 -5.62 19.83
CA ASN A 225 7.86 -6.24 18.63
C ASN A 225 7.90 -5.23 17.48
N LEU A 226 9.07 -5.08 16.84
CA LEU A 226 9.20 -4.30 15.62
C LEU A 226 8.78 -5.15 14.42
N THR A 227 7.77 -4.72 13.70
CA THR A 227 7.31 -5.37 12.48
C THR A 227 7.83 -4.69 11.21
N LYS A 228 8.31 -3.44 11.33
CA LYS A 228 8.95 -2.67 10.27
C LYS A 228 9.92 -1.68 10.87
N ILE A 229 11.06 -1.50 10.21
CA ILE A 229 11.95 -0.34 10.41
C ILE A 229 12.51 0.12 9.07
N GLN A 230 12.35 1.39 8.76
CA GLN A 230 12.81 2.00 7.52
C GLN A 230 13.41 3.37 7.81
N SER A 231 14.65 3.57 7.42
CA SER A 231 15.29 4.90 7.49
C SER A 231 15.10 5.65 6.18
N LEU A 232 14.89 6.97 6.28
CA LEU A 232 14.89 7.89 5.16
C LEU A 232 15.76 9.10 5.49
N PRO A 233 16.61 9.58 4.57
CA PRO A 233 17.33 10.85 4.73
C PRO A 233 16.34 12.00 4.89
N ILE A 234 16.69 12.96 5.74
CA ILE A 234 15.91 14.20 5.85
C ILE A 234 16.41 15.17 4.80
N ILE A 235 15.55 15.57 3.87
CA ILE A 235 15.90 16.51 2.80
C ILE A 235 16.36 17.83 3.41
N GLY A 236 17.54 18.30 2.97
CA GLY A 236 18.15 19.55 3.45
C GLY A 236 18.90 19.45 4.79
N ARG A 237 19.08 18.23 5.33
CA ARG A 237 19.89 17.97 6.51
C ARG A 237 20.90 16.87 6.23
N GLU A 238 22.17 17.22 6.16
CA GLU A 238 23.24 16.27 5.88
C GLU A 238 23.35 15.23 7.00
N TRP A 239 23.32 13.94 6.61
CA TRP A 239 23.49 12.77 7.49
C TRP A 239 22.47 12.66 8.62
N GLU A 240 21.34 13.38 8.57
CA GLU A 240 20.21 13.17 9.47
C GLU A 240 19.16 12.27 8.82
N TYR A 241 18.61 11.35 9.62
CA TYR A 241 17.65 10.35 9.18
C TYR A 241 16.39 10.39 10.04
N GLN A 242 15.27 10.14 9.40
CA GLN A 242 14.02 9.80 10.07
C GLN A 242 13.78 8.29 9.96
N PHE A 243 13.28 7.71 11.04
CA PHE A 243 13.01 6.27 11.15
C PHE A 243 11.51 6.05 11.21
N TYR A 244 10.97 5.38 10.20
CA TYR A 244 9.60 4.89 10.18
C TYR A 244 9.58 3.51 10.80
N VAL A 245 8.84 3.35 11.88
CA VAL A 245 8.82 2.12 12.67
C VAL A 245 7.38 1.70 12.91
N ASP A 246 7.07 0.44 12.59
CA ASP A 246 5.81 -0.18 13.00
C ASP A 246 6.09 -1.14 14.14
N VAL A 247 5.29 -1.04 15.18
CA VAL A 247 5.39 -1.84 16.40
C VAL A 247 4.10 -2.60 16.65
N ALA A 248 4.23 -3.87 17.04
CA ALA A 248 3.13 -4.70 17.52
C ALA A 248 3.28 -4.98 19.02
N PHE A 249 2.16 -5.04 19.74
CA PHE A 249 2.14 -5.22 21.18
C PHE A 249 0.87 -5.95 21.63
N ASN A 250 0.99 -6.68 22.74
CA ASN A 250 -0.13 -7.36 23.38
C ASN A 250 -0.69 -6.59 24.59
N ASP A 251 0.08 -5.61 25.10
CA ASP A 251 -0.26 -4.79 26.26
C ASP A 251 -0.16 -3.31 25.88
N TYR A 252 -1.30 -2.66 25.77
CA TYR A 252 -1.38 -1.25 25.38
C TYR A 252 -0.73 -0.31 26.41
N LEU A 253 -0.80 -0.64 27.72
CA LEU A 253 -0.15 0.19 28.74
C LEU A 253 1.37 0.13 28.62
N ARG A 254 1.94 -1.06 28.42
CA ARG A 254 3.38 -1.22 28.17
C ARG A 254 3.83 -0.51 26.91
N TYR A 255 3.03 -0.57 25.85
CA TYR A 255 3.29 0.19 24.63
C TYR A 255 3.33 1.69 24.93
N LYS A 256 2.34 2.27 25.63
CA LYS A 256 2.33 3.70 25.99
C LYS A 256 3.54 4.09 26.85
N GLN A 257 3.94 3.24 27.80
CA GLN A 257 5.13 3.44 28.62
C GLN A 257 6.40 3.41 27.77
N SER A 258 6.50 2.51 26.79
CA SER A 258 7.66 2.44 25.89
C SER A 258 7.79 3.72 25.04
N ILE A 259 6.69 4.23 24.50
CA ILE A 259 6.68 5.50 23.76
C ILE A 259 7.12 6.65 24.65
N ALA A 260 6.60 6.74 25.88
CA ALA A 260 7.03 7.76 26.84
C ALA A 260 8.53 7.66 27.18
N ALA A 261 9.06 6.43 27.27
CA ALA A 261 10.47 6.19 27.59
C ALA A 261 11.42 6.53 26.43
N ILE A 262 11.02 6.32 25.16
CA ILE A 262 11.86 6.65 24.00
C ILE A 262 11.78 8.13 23.61
N THR A 263 10.68 8.82 23.93
CA THR A 263 10.47 10.22 23.54
C THR A 263 11.64 11.14 23.91
N PRO A 264 12.22 11.10 25.13
CA PRO A 264 13.36 11.96 25.50
C PRO A 264 14.65 11.67 24.71
N LEU A 265 14.77 10.50 24.08
CA LEU A 265 15.92 10.11 23.28
C LEU A 265 15.80 10.58 21.83
N THR A 266 14.63 11.01 21.41
CA THR A 266 14.35 11.46 20.04
C THR A 266 14.43 12.97 19.95
N LYS A 267 14.84 13.51 18.78
CA LYS A 267 14.71 14.95 18.48
C LYS A 267 13.24 15.29 18.18
N GLU A 268 12.55 14.41 17.47
CA GLU A 268 11.15 14.50 17.13
C GLU A 268 10.56 13.08 17.12
N LEU A 269 9.37 12.91 17.68
CA LEU A 269 8.59 11.67 17.57
C LEU A 269 7.15 12.02 17.21
N LYS A 270 6.66 11.43 16.11
CA LYS A 270 5.29 11.57 15.65
C LYS A 270 4.61 10.21 15.60
N LEU A 271 3.44 10.10 16.22
CA LEU A 271 2.54 8.96 16.09
C LEU A 271 1.74 9.12 14.79
N LEU A 272 1.87 8.16 13.87
CA LEU A 272 1.13 8.13 12.60
C LEU A 272 -0.21 7.42 12.72
N GLY A 273 -0.36 6.54 13.71
CA GLY A 273 -1.62 5.89 14.04
C GLY A 273 -1.44 4.70 14.98
N GLU A 274 -2.52 4.38 15.70
CA GLU A 274 -2.67 3.19 16.53
C GLU A 274 -3.90 2.42 16.01
N TYR A 275 -3.75 1.14 15.69
CA TYR A 275 -4.79 0.38 14.97
C TYR A 275 -4.68 -1.12 15.28
N ALA A 276 -5.68 -1.88 14.86
CA ALA A 276 -5.62 -3.34 14.89
C ALA A 276 -4.74 -3.86 13.76
N GLU A 277 -3.87 -4.85 14.04
CA GLU A 277 -3.10 -5.51 12.99
C GLU A 277 -4.04 -6.16 11.97
N GLY A 278 -3.77 -5.89 10.70
CA GLY A 278 -4.59 -6.37 9.59
C GLY A 278 -4.50 -7.88 9.42
N LYS A 279 -5.63 -8.50 9.15
CA LYS A 279 -5.69 -9.92 8.77
C LYS A 279 -4.95 -10.11 7.43
N SER A 280 -4.19 -11.18 7.33
CA SER A 280 -3.63 -11.67 6.07
C SER A 280 -4.63 -12.68 5.50
N ASN A 281 -5.18 -12.43 4.32
CA ASN A 281 -5.82 -13.51 3.56
C ASN A 281 -4.70 -14.34 2.92
N VAL A 282 -4.34 -15.43 3.57
CA VAL A 282 -3.48 -16.49 3.04
C VAL A 282 -4.28 -17.34 2.09
#